data_98e9819fcb9293150749c8cc98cd5361
#
_entry.id   98e9819fcb9293150749c8cc98cd5361
#
_cell.length_a   1.000
_cell.length_b   1.000
_cell.length_c   1.000
_cell.angle_alpha   90.00
_cell.angle_beta   90.00
_cell.angle_gamma   90.00
#
_symmetry.space_group_name_H-M   'P 1'
#
loop_
_entity.id
_entity.type
_entity.pdbx_description
1 polymer ?
#
loop_
_entity_poly.entity_id
_entity_poly.type
_entity_poly.pdbx_seq_one_letter_code
_entity_poly.pdbx_strand_id
1 'polypeptide(L)'
;GLIYEQNEIEFLPCPAENAADQLMIAKGAIRNLAHEYGYNITFAPKITVGKAGSGLHVHMRIMKDGKNQMLANGILSETARKAIAGMMCLASSITAFGNTNPTSYFRLVPHQEAPTNICWGDRNRSVLVRVPLGWAAKTDMCALANPLEPASHYDTSQKQTVEMRSPDGSADLYQLLAG
;
A
#
# COMPACT_ATOMS: atom_id res chain seq x y z
N GLY A 1 15.92 10.56 -26.33
CA GLY A 1 14.93 11.04 -25.36
C GLY A 1 15.09 10.29 -24.04
N LEU A 2 14.65 10.88 -22.93
CA LEU A 2 14.63 10.20 -21.65
C LEU A 2 13.57 9.10 -21.69
N ILE A 3 13.94 7.89 -21.28
CA ILE A 3 13.00 6.79 -21.10
C ILE A 3 12.60 6.84 -19.62
N TYR A 4 11.30 6.92 -19.36
CA TYR A 4 10.75 6.85 -18.01
C TYR A 4 10.17 5.47 -17.79
N GLU A 5 10.60 4.82 -16.72
CA GLU A 5 10.05 3.56 -16.24
C GLU A 5 9.51 3.75 -14.83
N GLN A 6 8.39 3.11 -14.53
CA GLN A 6 7.84 3.07 -13.19
C GLN A 6 7.97 1.64 -12.65
N ASN A 7 8.61 1.53 -11.49
CA ASN A 7 8.81 0.26 -10.81
C ASN A 7 8.17 0.32 -9.43
N GLU A 8 7.66 -0.80 -8.97
CA GLU A 8 7.05 -0.95 -7.65
C GLU A 8 7.88 -1.92 -6.81
N ILE A 9 8.02 -1.60 -5.53
CA ILE A 9 8.67 -2.45 -4.54
C ILE A 9 7.65 -2.73 -3.45
N GLU A 10 7.44 -4.00 -3.16
CA GLU A 10 6.58 -4.46 -2.08
C GLU A 10 7.43 -5.06 -0.96
N PHE A 11 7.11 -4.69 0.29
CA PHE A 11 7.77 -5.21 1.48
C PHE A 11 6.91 -6.26 2.15
N LEU A 12 7.55 -7.26 2.73
CA LEU A 12 6.85 -8.25 3.54
C LEU A 12 6.29 -7.60 4.82
N PRO A 13 5.13 -8.04 5.31
CA PRO A 13 4.54 -7.50 6.52
C PRO A 13 5.45 -7.68 7.73
N CYS A 14 5.62 -6.60 8.50
CA CYS A 14 6.39 -6.57 9.74
C CYS A 14 5.76 -5.57 10.72
N PRO A 15 6.22 -5.46 11.98
CA PRO A 15 5.81 -4.40 12.88
C PRO A 15 5.99 -3.00 12.29
N ALA A 16 5.12 -2.06 12.66
CA ALA A 16 5.06 -0.73 12.02
C ALA A 16 6.39 0.03 12.06
N GLU A 17 7.08 0.00 13.22
CA GLU A 17 8.40 0.65 13.37
C GLU A 17 9.41 0.09 12.36
N ASN A 18 9.46 -1.24 12.24
CA ASN A 18 10.37 -1.92 11.32
C ASN A 18 10.01 -1.61 9.85
N ALA A 19 8.73 -1.41 9.53
CA ALA A 19 8.30 -1.06 8.18
C ALA A 19 8.83 0.32 7.77
N ALA A 20 8.81 1.29 8.69
CA ALA A 20 9.38 2.62 8.45
C ALA A 20 10.90 2.54 8.21
N ASP A 21 11.63 1.83 9.09
CA ASP A 21 13.07 1.64 8.96
C ASP A 21 13.45 0.96 7.64
N GLN A 22 12.77 -0.13 7.29
CA GLN A 22 13.04 -0.86 6.05
C GLN A 22 12.86 0.02 4.82
N LEU A 23 11.79 0.81 4.76
CA LEU A 23 11.55 1.69 3.62
C LEU A 23 12.58 2.84 3.56
N MET A 24 12.98 3.41 4.69
CA MET A 24 14.02 4.45 4.73
C MET A 24 15.36 3.92 4.25
N ILE A 25 15.77 2.73 4.73
CA ILE A 25 16.99 2.06 4.29
C ILE A 25 16.91 1.72 2.79
N ALA A 26 15.78 1.17 2.34
CA ALA A 26 15.59 0.81 0.94
C ALA A 26 15.66 2.03 0.02
N LYS A 27 15.03 3.16 0.37
CA LYS A 27 15.12 4.41 -0.41
C LYS A 27 16.57 4.90 -0.54
N GLY A 28 17.36 4.79 0.53
CA GLY A 28 18.79 5.10 0.53
C GLY A 28 19.60 4.17 -0.37
N ALA A 29 19.42 2.86 -0.18
CA ALA A 29 20.11 1.83 -0.96
C ALA A 29 19.80 1.94 -2.47
N ILE A 30 18.54 2.14 -2.82
CA ILE A 30 18.11 2.29 -4.22
C ILE A 30 18.75 3.52 -4.87
N ARG A 31 18.83 4.67 -4.15
CA ARG A 31 19.51 5.86 -4.67
C ARG A 31 20.98 5.62 -4.92
N ASN A 32 21.66 4.95 -3.99
CA ASN A 32 23.09 4.64 -4.12
C ASN A 32 23.34 3.69 -5.29
N LEU A 33 22.59 2.61 -5.38
CA LEU A 33 22.71 1.67 -6.49
C LEU A 33 22.40 2.33 -7.83
N ALA A 34 21.33 3.12 -7.92
CA ALA A 34 21.02 3.84 -9.14
C ALA A 34 22.17 4.76 -9.59
N HIS A 35 22.77 5.46 -8.64
CA HIS A 35 23.94 6.30 -8.93
C HIS A 35 25.13 5.48 -9.47
N GLU A 36 25.45 4.35 -8.83
CA GLU A 36 26.54 3.46 -9.26
C GLU A 36 26.32 2.92 -10.70
N TYR A 37 25.08 2.65 -11.07
CA TYR A 37 24.72 2.18 -12.41
C TYR A 37 24.39 3.29 -13.42
N GLY A 38 24.56 4.56 -13.05
CA GLY A 38 24.32 5.70 -13.92
C GLY A 38 22.85 6.01 -14.19
N TYR A 39 21.94 5.55 -13.33
CA TYR A 39 20.52 5.83 -13.43
C TYR A 39 20.09 7.01 -12.55
N ASN A 40 19.15 7.79 -13.02
CA ASN A 40 18.43 8.78 -12.22
C ASN A 40 17.15 8.16 -11.67
N ILE A 41 16.97 8.22 -10.36
CA ILE A 41 15.79 7.72 -9.68
C ILE A 41 15.09 8.81 -8.87
N THR A 42 13.77 8.74 -8.80
CA THR A 42 12.97 9.65 -8.01
C THR A 42 11.82 8.91 -7.32
N PHE A 43 11.49 9.35 -6.11
CA PHE A 43 10.30 8.94 -5.36
C PHE A 43 9.25 10.07 -5.35
N ALA A 44 9.39 11.05 -6.23
CA ALA A 44 8.43 12.15 -6.33
C ALA A 44 7.03 11.66 -6.68
N PRO A 45 5.99 12.21 -6.06
CA PRO A 45 4.60 11.77 -6.29
C PRO A 45 4.12 12.00 -7.73
N LYS A 46 4.69 12.99 -8.41
CA LYS A 46 4.30 13.36 -9.77
C LYS A 46 5.49 13.88 -10.56
N ILE A 47 5.85 13.19 -11.60
CA ILE A 47 6.93 13.60 -12.51
C ILE A 47 6.36 14.46 -13.65
N THR A 48 5.23 14.02 -14.22
CA THR A 48 4.60 14.69 -15.37
C THR A 48 3.12 14.90 -15.10
N VAL A 49 2.68 16.16 -15.16
CA VAL A 49 1.26 16.51 -15.07
C VAL A 49 0.49 15.87 -16.22
N GLY A 50 -0.69 15.34 -15.96
CA GLY A 50 -1.51 14.65 -16.95
C GLY A 50 -1.17 13.15 -17.14
N LYS A 51 -0.15 12.65 -16.46
CA LYS A 51 0.19 11.21 -16.43
C LYS A 51 -0.03 10.64 -15.02
N ALA A 52 -0.05 9.31 -14.89
CA ALA A 52 -0.11 8.66 -13.59
C ALA A 52 1.08 9.09 -12.70
N GLY A 53 0.84 9.17 -11.39
CA GLY A 53 1.88 9.48 -10.40
C GLY A 53 2.37 8.22 -9.69
N SER A 54 3.29 8.42 -8.72
CA SER A 54 3.82 7.36 -7.87
C SER A 54 3.22 7.45 -6.47
N GLY A 55 2.56 6.38 -6.03
CA GLY A 55 1.99 6.27 -4.69
C GLY A 55 2.92 5.55 -3.72
N LEU A 56 2.60 5.69 -2.44
CA LEU A 56 3.10 4.87 -1.35
C LEU A 56 1.88 4.25 -0.67
N HIS A 57 1.54 3.02 -1.00
CA HIS A 57 0.37 2.38 -0.42
C HIS A 57 0.75 1.67 0.87
N VAL A 58 0.03 2.00 1.95
CA VAL A 58 0.30 1.38 3.25
C VAL A 58 -0.72 0.27 3.49
N HIS A 59 -0.25 -0.97 3.39
CA HIS A 59 -1.03 -2.15 3.75
C HIS A 59 -0.87 -2.44 5.23
N MET A 60 -1.97 -2.51 5.96
CA MET A 60 -1.95 -2.74 7.40
C MET A 60 -2.91 -3.84 7.83
N ARG A 61 -2.54 -4.52 8.90
CA ARG A 61 -3.39 -5.49 9.59
C ARG A 61 -3.20 -5.37 11.09
N ILE A 62 -4.24 -5.63 11.83
CA ILE A 62 -4.21 -5.67 13.30
C ILE A 62 -3.98 -7.11 13.72
N MET A 63 -2.96 -7.32 14.53
CA MET A 63 -2.62 -8.64 15.09
C MET A 63 -2.99 -8.69 16.57
N LYS A 64 -3.57 -9.79 17.02
CA LYS A 64 -3.79 -10.09 18.42
C LYS A 64 -3.46 -11.56 18.69
N ASP A 65 -2.60 -11.83 19.64
CA ASP A 65 -2.17 -13.19 20.02
C ASP A 65 -1.68 -14.00 18.80
N GLY A 66 -0.88 -13.37 17.92
CA GLY A 66 -0.35 -13.96 16.69
C GLY A 66 -1.36 -14.18 15.57
N LYS A 67 -2.62 -13.75 15.73
CA LYS A 67 -3.70 -13.93 14.76
C LYS A 67 -4.10 -12.60 14.12
N ASN A 68 -4.30 -12.64 12.81
CA ASN A 68 -4.84 -11.52 12.04
C ASN A 68 -6.31 -11.27 12.41
N GLN A 69 -6.61 -10.05 12.83
CA GLN A 69 -7.95 -9.63 13.27
C GLN A 69 -8.79 -9.00 12.15
N MET A 70 -8.30 -9.00 10.91
CA MET A 70 -9.00 -8.32 9.81
C MET A 70 -10.21 -9.10 9.28
N LEU A 71 -10.23 -10.41 9.48
CA LEU A 71 -11.36 -11.27 9.07
C LEU A 71 -11.99 -11.97 10.28
N ALA A 72 -13.30 -12.15 10.20
CA ALA A 72 -14.09 -13.03 11.05
C ALA A 72 -15.06 -13.82 10.16
N ASN A 73 -15.03 -15.16 10.23
CA ASN A 73 -15.86 -16.04 9.42
C ASN A 73 -15.81 -15.76 7.90
N GLY A 74 -14.61 -15.40 7.39
CA GLY A 74 -14.39 -15.14 5.96
C GLY A 74 -14.91 -13.79 5.45
N ILE A 75 -15.36 -12.90 6.34
CA ILE A 75 -15.77 -11.53 6.02
C ILE A 75 -14.98 -10.51 6.86
N LEU A 76 -15.00 -9.24 6.48
CA LEU A 76 -14.38 -8.17 7.26
C LEU A 76 -14.92 -8.16 8.69
N SER A 77 -14.01 -8.25 9.65
CA SER A 77 -14.32 -8.21 11.08
C SER A 77 -14.82 -6.82 11.51
N GLU A 78 -15.37 -6.75 12.70
CA GLU A 78 -15.70 -5.46 13.33
C GLU A 78 -14.44 -4.62 13.58
N THR A 79 -13.33 -5.25 13.97
CA THR A 79 -12.02 -4.60 14.15
C THR A 79 -11.55 -3.95 12.85
N ALA A 80 -11.63 -4.65 11.73
CA ALA A 80 -11.27 -4.10 10.43
C ALA A 80 -12.16 -2.91 10.04
N ARG A 81 -13.47 -3.01 10.25
CA ARG A 81 -14.41 -1.92 9.95
C ARG A 81 -14.14 -0.68 10.80
N LYS A 82 -13.82 -0.85 12.10
CA LYS A 82 -13.42 0.25 12.98
C LYS A 82 -12.11 0.91 12.52
N ALA A 83 -11.12 0.11 12.10
CA ALA A 83 -9.87 0.64 11.56
C ALA A 83 -10.11 1.45 10.29
N ILE A 84 -10.91 0.95 9.34
CA ILE A 84 -11.30 1.66 8.13
C ILE A 84 -12.00 2.99 8.48
N ALA A 85 -12.96 2.95 9.40
CA ALA A 85 -13.70 4.14 9.82
C ALA A 85 -12.77 5.19 10.46
N GLY A 86 -11.80 4.77 11.29
CA GLY A 86 -10.79 5.63 11.86
C GLY A 86 -9.93 6.32 10.81
N MET A 87 -9.39 5.56 9.86
CA MET A 87 -8.61 6.10 8.75
C MET A 87 -9.40 7.11 7.90
N MET A 88 -10.68 6.85 7.65
CA MET A 88 -11.54 7.78 6.92
C MET A 88 -11.85 9.04 7.72
N CYS A 89 -12.10 8.91 9.01
CA CYS A 89 -12.36 10.04 9.91
C CYS A 89 -11.13 10.96 10.01
N LEU A 90 -9.94 10.39 10.05
CA LEU A 90 -8.67 11.09 10.19
C LEU A 90 -7.98 11.38 8.84
N ALA A 91 -8.64 11.10 7.72
CA ALA A 91 -8.04 11.16 6.38
C ALA A 91 -7.34 12.50 6.09
N SER A 92 -7.97 13.62 6.45
CA SER A 92 -7.39 14.96 6.25
C SER A 92 -6.12 15.18 7.08
N SER A 93 -6.09 14.68 8.31
CA SER A 93 -4.90 14.76 9.18
C SER A 93 -3.79 13.85 8.69
N ILE A 94 -4.12 12.64 8.29
CA ILE A 94 -3.16 11.66 7.74
C ILE A 94 -2.53 12.20 6.44
N THR A 95 -3.30 12.90 5.62
CA THR A 95 -2.81 13.53 4.38
C THR A 95 -1.68 14.53 4.65
N ALA A 96 -1.70 15.23 5.79
CA ALA A 96 -0.62 16.15 6.16
C ALA A 96 0.75 15.44 6.32
N PHE A 97 0.75 14.19 6.72
CA PHE A 97 1.96 13.37 6.89
C PHE A 97 2.27 12.52 5.67
N GLY A 98 1.25 12.09 4.94
CA GLY A 98 1.36 11.20 3.79
C GLY A 98 1.62 11.91 2.46
N ASN A 99 1.28 13.21 2.37
CA ASN A 99 1.35 14.03 1.15
C ASN A 99 1.97 15.38 1.48
N THR A 100 3.28 15.39 1.77
CA THR A 100 3.96 16.49 2.44
C THR A 100 4.38 17.64 1.52
N ASN A 101 4.22 17.48 0.20
CA ASN A 101 4.63 18.53 -0.71
C ASN A 101 3.54 18.86 -1.77
N PRO A 102 3.55 20.08 -2.35
CA PRO A 102 2.52 20.49 -3.30
C PRO A 102 2.34 19.58 -4.51
N THR A 103 3.39 18.90 -4.96
CA THR A 103 3.31 17.97 -6.10
C THR A 103 2.52 16.71 -5.79
N SER A 104 2.33 16.37 -4.51
CA SER A 104 1.45 15.29 -4.06
C SER A 104 0.02 15.48 -4.59
N TYR A 105 -0.47 16.70 -4.57
CA TYR A 105 -1.85 17.02 -4.99
C TYR A 105 -2.05 16.98 -6.51
N PHE A 106 -0.99 17.08 -7.29
CA PHE A 106 -1.06 16.80 -8.73
C PHE A 106 -1.23 15.31 -9.04
N ARG A 107 -0.94 14.43 -8.06
CA ARG A 107 -1.19 12.99 -8.18
C ARG A 107 -2.64 12.65 -7.82
N LEU A 108 -3.23 13.31 -6.82
CA LEU A 108 -4.56 13.03 -6.30
C LEU A 108 -5.66 13.65 -7.17
N VAL A 109 -5.67 13.28 -8.44
CA VAL A 109 -6.60 13.79 -9.46
C VAL A 109 -7.35 12.65 -10.15
N PRO A 110 -8.56 12.91 -10.68
CA PRO A 110 -9.37 11.87 -11.34
C PRO A 110 -8.65 11.22 -12.53
N HIS A 111 -8.98 9.94 -12.77
CA HIS A 111 -8.52 9.15 -13.91
C HIS A 111 -7.00 8.91 -13.99
N GLN A 112 -6.29 9.02 -12.86
CA GLN A 112 -4.84 8.80 -12.78
C GLN A 112 -4.44 7.85 -11.64
N GLU A 113 -5.28 6.85 -11.38
CA GLU A 113 -5.05 5.73 -10.45
C GLU A 113 -4.80 6.14 -8.98
N ALA A 114 -5.24 7.32 -8.61
CA ALA A 114 -5.13 7.85 -7.25
C ALA A 114 -6.51 8.09 -6.64
N PRO A 115 -6.64 8.01 -5.30
CA PRO A 115 -7.89 8.31 -4.63
C PRO A 115 -8.20 9.82 -4.71
N THR A 116 -9.45 10.14 -5.02
CA THR A 116 -9.93 11.53 -5.09
C THR A 116 -11.05 11.82 -4.11
N ASN A 117 -11.55 10.80 -3.43
CA ASN A 117 -12.65 10.90 -2.48
C ASN A 117 -12.32 10.15 -1.20
N ILE A 118 -12.81 10.68 -0.07
CA ILE A 118 -12.73 10.01 1.24
C ILE A 118 -13.83 8.95 1.27
N CYS A 119 -13.52 7.77 0.80
CA CYS A 119 -14.39 6.61 0.81
C CYS A 119 -13.57 5.32 0.91
N TRP A 120 -14.24 4.22 1.21
CA TRP A 120 -13.62 2.90 1.21
C TRP A 120 -14.38 1.95 0.29
N GLY A 121 -13.73 0.89 -0.12
CA GLY A 121 -14.37 -0.13 -0.95
C GLY A 121 -13.59 -1.43 -1.02
N ASP A 122 -14.33 -2.50 -1.29
CA ASP A 122 -13.78 -3.82 -1.55
C ASP A 122 -13.26 -3.86 -3.00
N ARG A 123 -11.98 -4.21 -3.16
CA ARG A 123 -11.28 -4.35 -4.47
C ARG A 123 -11.32 -3.12 -5.38
N ASN A 124 -11.75 -1.99 -4.90
CA ASN A 124 -11.85 -0.75 -5.68
C ASN A 124 -10.55 0.05 -5.58
N ARG A 125 -9.94 0.41 -6.72
CA ARG A 125 -8.68 1.17 -6.79
C ARG A 125 -8.85 2.69 -6.74
N SER A 126 -10.08 3.19 -6.84
CA SER A 126 -10.37 4.64 -6.82
C SER A 126 -10.64 5.19 -5.43
N VAL A 127 -10.72 4.34 -4.42
CA VAL A 127 -11.06 4.71 -3.04
C VAL A 127 -9.81 5.05 -2.23
N LEU A 128 -10.00 5.83 -1.15
CA LEU A 128 -8.94 6.17 -0.21
C LEU A 128 -8.45 4.95 0.58
N VAL A 129 -9.41 4.16 1.11
CA VAL A 129 -9.12 2.94 1.84
C VAL A 129 -9.67 1.75 1.07
N ARG A 130 -8.79 0.92 0.55
CA ARG A 130 -9.14 -0.29 -0.18
C ARG A 130 -9.04 -1.51 0.73
N VAL A 131 -10.01 -2.40 0.62
CA VAL A 131 -9.88 -3.78 1.05
C VAL A 131 -9.36 -4.55 -0.16
N PRO A 132 -8.09 -4.97 -0.19
CA PRO A 132 -7.57 -5.73 -1.32
C PRO A 132 -8.29 -7.06 -1.46
N LEU A 133 -8.13 -7.70 -2.62
CA LEU A 133 -8.64 -9.04 -2.84
C LEU A 133 -8.19 -9.93 -1.69
N GLY A 134 -9.15 -10.35 -0.88
CA GLY A 134 -8.87 -11.22 0.26
C GLY A 134 -8.33 -12.55 -0.25
N TRP A 135 -7.31 -13.02 0.37
CA TRP A 135 -6.74 -14.33 0.10
C TRP A 135 -7.62 -15.48 0.63
N ALA A 136 -8.87 -15.15 0.98
CA ALA A 136 -9.92 -16.13 1.29
C ALA A 136 -10.49 -16.78 0.00
N ALA A 137 -9.65 -16.98 -1.00
CA ALA A 137 -10.05 -17.73 -2.19
C ALA A 137 -10.41 -19.16 -1.77
N LYS A 138 -11.61 -19.58 -2.12
CA LYS A 138 -12.08 -20.95 -1.89
C LYS A 138 -11.40 -21.97 -2.79
N THR A 139 -10.66 -21.50 -3.77
CA THR A 139 -9.99 -22.30 -4.80
C THR A 139 -8.50 -22.06 -4.75
N ASP A 140 -7.73 -23.11 -4.63
CA ASP A 140 -6.27 -23.06 -4.76
C ASP A 140 -5.90 -22.82 -6.23
N MET A 141 -5.63 -21.56 -6.56
CA MET A 141 -5.25 -21.15 -7.92
C MET A 141 -3.87 -21.66 -8.31
N CYS A 142 -2.98 -21.91 -7.34
CA CYS A 142 -1.67 -22.50 -7.62
C CYS A 142 -1.82 -23.95 -8.08
N ALA A 143 -2.65 -24.74 -7.40
CA ALA A 143 -2.97 -26.10 -7.81
C ALA A 143 -3.67 -26.19 -9.16
N LEU A 144 -4.51 -25.18 -9.50
CA LEU A 144 -5.13 -25.10 -10.82
C LEU A 144 -4.15 -24.72 -11.93
N ALA A 145 -3.24 -23.77 -11.65
CA ALA A 145 -2.25 -23.30 -12.63
C ALA A 145 -1.15 -24.32 -12.90
N ASN A 146 -0.78 -25.09 -11.88
CA ASN A 146 0.24 -26.14 -11.98
C ASN A 146 -0.18 -27.42 -11.26
N PRO A 147 -1.00 -28.28 -11.90
CA PRO A 147 -1.51 -29.50 -11.29
C PRO A 147 -0.44 -30.54 -10.98
N LEU A 148 0.80 -30.35 -11.45
CA LEU A 148 1.93 -31.24 -11.20
C LEU A 148 2.70 -30.87 -9.92
N GLU A 149 2.48 -29.70 -9.35
CA GLU A 149 3.03 -29.36 -8.05
C GLU A 149 2.17 -29.88 -6.91
N PRO A 150 2.78 -30.43 -5.85
CA PRO A 150 2.02 -30.78 -4.66
C PRO A 150 1.36 -29.52 -4.11
N ALA A 151 0.06 -29.58 -3.85
CA ALA A 151 -0.72 -28.46 -3.33
C ALA A 151 -0.09 -27.95 -2.02
N SER A 152 0.45 -26.75 -2.08
CA SER A 152 0.92 -26.03 -0.90
C SER A 152 -0.28 -25.32 -0.29
N HIS A 153 -0.89 -25.91 0.73
CA HIS A 153 -1.95 -25.25 1.49
C HIS A 153 -1.36 -24.12 2.32
N TYR A 154 -1.22 -22.94 1.70
CA TYR A 154 -0.91 -21.73 2.46
C TYR A 154 -2.17 -21.25 3.18
N ASP A 155 -2.08 -21.06 4.48
CA ASP A 155 -3.13 -20.35 5.22
C ASP A 155 -3.15 -18.89 4.79
N THR A 156 -4.06 -18.57 3.89
CA THR A 156 -4.22 -17.22 3.36
C THR A 156 -5.05 -16.32 4.27
N SER A 157 -5.69 -16.86 5.32
CA SER A 157 -6.50 -16.08 6.27
C SER A 157 -5.66 -15.03 7.02
N GLN A 158 -4.35 -15.30 7.20
CA GLN A 158 -3.41 -14.40 7.85
C GLN A 158 -2.94 -13.24 6.96
N LYS A 159 -3.27 -13.24 5.67
CA LYS A 159 -2.76 -12.27 4.69
C LYS A 159 -3.68 -11.08 4.45
N GLN A 160 -4.92 -11.09 4.95
CA GLN A 160 -5.84 -9.97 4.75
C GLN A 160 -5.32 -8.69 5.37
N THR A 161 -5.32 -7.63 4.59
CA THR A 161 -4.97 -6.26 4.99
C THR A 161 -6.08 -5.30 4.63
N VAL A 162 -5.97 -4.06 5.09
CA VAL A 162 -6.58 -2.87 4.49
C VAL A 162 -5.46 -1.97 3.97
N GLU A 163 -5.73 -1.22 2.93
CA GLU A 163 -4.74 -0.43 2.22
C GLU A 163 -5.13 1.04 2.21
N MET A 164 -4.27 1.89 2.77
CA MET A 164 -4.34 3.34 2.64
C MET A 164 -3.63 3.78 1.37
N ARG A 165 -4.31 4.49 0.47
CA ARG A 165 -3.83 4.75 -0.89
C ARG A 165 -3.42 6.20 -1.17
N SER A 166 -3.74 7.15 -0.29
CA SER A 166 -3.38 8.56 -0.50
C SER A 166 -1.89 8.85 -0.40
N PRO A 167 -1.10 8.25 0.51
CA PRO A 167 0.29 8.62 0.69
C PRO A 167 1.13 8.44 -0.57
N ASP A 168 2.24 9.14 -0.64
CA ASP A 168 3.23 9.05 -1.71
C ASP A 168 4.67 9.06 -1.17
N GLY A 169 5.63 8.97 -2.08
CA GLY A 169 7.04 8.85 -1.72
C GLY A 169 7.65 10.05 -0.99
N SER A 170 6.93 11.16 -0.82
CA SER A 170 7.34 12.32 -0.02
C SER A 170 6.97 12.20 1.46
N ALA A 171 6.19 11.18 1.84
CA ALA A 171 5.71 11.00 3.20
C ALA A 171 6.84 10.93 4.24
N ASP A 172 6.60 11.54 5.39
CA ASP A 172 7.32 11.19 6.61
C ASP A 172 6.72 9.90 7.18
N LEU A 173 7.44 8.80 7.00
CA LEU A 173 6.92 7.47 7.29
C LEU A 173 6.64 7.24 8.76
N TYR A 174 7.47 7.77 9.64
CA TYR A 174 7.28 7.59 11.08
C TYR A 174 6.05 8.33 11.55
N GLN A 175 5.86 9.57 11.10
CA GLN A 175 4.68 10.37 11.41
C GLN A 175 3.42 9.79 10.77
N LEU A 176 3.51 9.33 9.51
CA LEU A 176 2.39 8.70 8.81
C LEU A 176 1.89 7.44 9.54
N LEU A 177 2.81 6.60 10.01
CA LEU A 177 2.44 5.36 10.70
C LEU A 177 2.01 5.59 12.15
N ALA A 178 2.44 6.69 12.76
CA ALA A 178 2.00 7.08 14.11
C ALA A 178 0.60 7.72 14.12
N GLY A 179 0.18 8.35 13.02
CA GLY A 179 -1.14 8.99 12.88
C GLY A 179 -2.24 8.02 12.54
#